data_dce805876c905da879e783ddb869db94
#
_entry.id   dce805876c905da879e783ddb869db94
#
_cell.length_a   1.000
_cell.length_b   1.000
_cell.length_c   1.000
_cell.angle_alpha   90.00
_cell.angle_beta   90.00
_cell.angle_gamma   90.00
#
_symmetry.space_group_name_H-M   'P 1'
#
loop_
_entity.id
_entity.type
_entity.pdbx_description
1 polymer ?
#
loop_
_entity_poly.entity_id
_entity_poly.type
_entity_poly.pdbx_seq_one_letter_code
_entity_poly.pdbx_strand_id
1 'polypeptide(L)'
;MNRRQFIEYSGIGAAALFAPSLGRVVAAQNNIAPIPASEKKKLADIALNTATKRGATYADVRIGRYFQQFVITREMRVQNLVNTESYGAGVRVLVDGCWGFMATDQLTPDAIAKAAGEAVAIAKANAKLQSEPVILAPQKGVGEVSWRTPIEKNAFEVPIAEKIALLMEVNQAAMKNGADFVNSQMFAANQQKYFASTDGSYIDQDIHRIWPTFNVTAIDPKSGKFQTRRSISAPCGRGYEYLDAKPSGKLAGVTTRYTTSYDMIEDVTAAAQQARAKHAAKSVEPGQYDLVLDPSHLWLTIHESVGHATELDRVLGYEANYAGTSFATLDKWKSKSFKYGSPIVNIVADKKQPGSLGAVGYDDEGVPTKKWDLIKDGILVDYQKTRDQAHIVGQTESDGCSYADNWSSVQFQRMPNVSLQPGKTPLTPDEMIKNVEKGIYIIGDGSFSIDQQRYNFQFGGQLFYEIKNGAIVGPLRDVAYQSNTQEFWNSCSAICDERDYALGGAFNDGKGQPGQISSVSHGSATARFNKVNVINTARKI
;
A
#
# COMPACT_ATOMS: atom_id res chain seq x y z
N MET A 1 -9.70 22.99 -18.52
CA MET A 1 -8.46 22.68 -17.79
C MET A 1 -7.58 21.86 -18.73
N ASN A 2 -6.39 22.33 -19.09
CA ASN A 2 -5.52 21.58 -19.99
C ASN A 2 -4.73 20.49 -19.22
N ARG A 3 -4.16 19.52 -19.94
CA ARG A 3 -3.44 18.35 -19.38
C ARG A 3 -2.28 18.73 -18.45
N ARG A 4 -1.67 19.89 -18.65
CA ARG A 4 -0.58 20.44 -17.83
C ARG A 4 -1.09 20.96 -16.49
N GLN A 5 -2.22 21.65 -16.48
CA GLN A 5 -2.90 22.11 -15.26
C GLN A 5 -3.43 20.94 -14.43
N PHE A 6 -3.89 19.85 -15.08
CA PHE A 6 -4.31 18.64 -14.36
C PHE A 6 -3.14 17.95 -13.64
N ILE A 7 -1.95 17.88 -14.28
CA ILE A 7 -0.75 17.30 -13.68
C ILE A 7 -0.21 18.19 -12.56
N GLU A 8 -0.22 19.51 -12.73
CA GLU A 8 0.17 20.46 -11.69
C GLU A 8 -0.79 20.40 -10.49
N TYR A 9 -2.10 20.32 -10.72
CA TYR A 9 -3.10 20.23 -9.65
C TYR A 9 -3.15 18.84 -9.00
N SER A 10 -2.88 17.74 -9.70
CA SER A 10 -2.80 16.40 -9.07
C SER A 10 -1.53 16.24 -8.22
N GLY A 11 -0.41 16.88 -8.61
CA GLY A 11 0.79 16.95 -7.77
C GLY A 11 0.62 17.81 -6.53
N ILE A 12 -0.09 18.95 -6.65
CA ILE A 12 -0.39 19.87 -5.54
C ILE A 12 -1.56 19.33 -4.68
N GLY A 13 -2.54 18.68 -5.30
CA GLY A 13 -3.67 18.07 -4.58
C GLY A 13 -3.25 16.93 -3.65
N ALA A 14 -2.26 16.14 -4.03
CA ALA A 14 -1.68 15.13 -3.15
C ALA A 14 -0.97 15.76 -1.93
N ALA A 15 -0.32 16.92 -2.12
CA ALA A 15 0.33 17.65 -1.01
C ALA A 15 -0.68 18.41 -0.12
N ALA A 16 -1.82 18.88 -0.67
CA ALA A 16 -2.81 19.66 0.07
C ALA A 16 -3.80 18.79 0.88
N LEU A 17 -3.99 17.52 0.50
CA LEU A 17 -4.77 16.54 1.29
C LEU A 17 -4.03 16.08 2.56
N PHE A 18 -2.76 16.46 2.73
CA PHE A 18 -1.89 16.10 3.84
C PHE A 18 -1.65 17.25 4.84
N ALA A 19 -2.47 18.29 4.87
CA ALA A 19 -2.44 19.22 5.97
C ALA A 19 -3.16 18.58 7.18
N PRO A 20 -2.44 17.98 8.15
CA PRO A 20 -3.04 17.78 9.45
C PRO A 20 -3.41 19.17 9.96
N SER A 21 -4.56 19.29 10.62
CA SER A 21 -4.93 20.47 11.40
C SER A 21 -3.66 21.01 12.07
N LEU A 22 -3.32 22.27 11.85
CA LEU A 22 -2.12 22.97 12.30
C LEU A 22 -1.86 22.74 13.81
N GLY A 23 -1.37 21.56 14.17
CA GLY A 23 -0.86 21.20 15.46
C GLY A 23 0.64 21.48 15.47
N ARG A 24 1.04 22.44 16.29
CA ARG A 24 2.37 22.89 16.67
C ARG A 24 3.55 22.21 15.96
N VAL A 25 4.18 22.92 15.05
CA VAL A 25 5.54 22.64 14.60
C VAL A 25 6.46 22.91 15.79
N VAL A 26 6.84 21.87 16.51
CA VAL A 26 7.88 21.95 17.55
C VAL A 26 9.12 21.29 16.98
N ALA A 27 10.17 22.06 16.74
CA ALA A 27 11.53 21.56 16.54
C ALA A 27 12.06 21.08 17.90
N ALA A 28 11.56 19.95 18.39
CA ALA A 28 12.08 19.24 19.55
C ALA A 28 12.65 17.91 19.05
N GLN A 29 13.73 17.44 19.66
CA GLN A 29 14.11 16.03 19.58
C GLN A 29 12.87 15.24 19.97
N ASN A 30 12.23 14.59 18.99
CA ASN A 30 11.00 13.87 19.22
C ASN A 30 11.30 12.73 20.17
N ASN A 31 10.88 12.86 21.42
CA ASN A 31 10.86 11.73 22.33
C ASN A 31 9.73 10.81 21.86
N ILE A 32 10.06 9.84 21.00
CA ILE A 32 9.13 8.85 20.48
C ILE A 32 8.88 7.70 21.45
N ALA A 33 9.40 7.78 22.68
CA ALA A 33 9.14 6.76 23.68
C ALA A 33 7.64 6.53 23.84
N PRO A 34 7.17 5.28 23.79
CA PRO A 34 5.75 4.96 23.92
C PRO A 34 5.19 5.45 25.25
N ILE A 35 3.96 5.99 25.22
CA ILE A 35 3.23 6.25 26.44
C ILE A 35 2.94 4.91 27.13
N PRO A 36 3.13 4.80 28.45
CA PRO A 36 2.91 3.56 29.17
C PRO A 36 1.52 2.95 28.88
N ALA A 37 1.46 1.66 28.58
CA ALA A 37 0.20 0.96 28.31
C ALA A 37 -0.79 1.11 29.47
N SER A 38 -0.29 1.18 30.72
CA SER A 38 -1.13 1.37 31.91
C SER A 38 -1.85 2.74 31.95
N GLU A 39 -1.26 3.79 31.39
CA GLU A 39 -1.90 5.11 31.30
C GLU A 39 -2.96 5.10 30.19
N LYS A 40 -2.64 4.52 29.03
CA LYS A 40 -3.60 4.33 27.94
C LYS A 40 -4.80 3.50 28.39
N LYS A 41 -4.55 2.42 29.17
CA LYS A 41 -5.60 1.57 29.73
C LYS A 41 -6.57 2.33 30.61
N LYS A 42 -6.09 3.19 31.52
CA LYS A 42 -6.96 4.00 32.39
C LYS A 42 -7.90 4.89 31.59
N LEU A 43 -7.41 5.54 30.55
CA LEU A 43 -8.23 6.36 29.66
C LEU A 43 -9.23 5.52 28.86
N ALA A 44 -8.81 4.36 28.37
CA ALA A 44 -9.67 3.43 27.67
C ALA A 44 -10.82 2.92 28.56
N ASP A 45 -10.53 2.52 29.80
CA ASP A 45 -11.53 2.07 30.77
C ASP A 45 -12.59 3.17 31.04
N ILE A 46 -12.19 4.45 31.09
CA ILE A 46 -13.10 5.58 31.22
C ILE A 46 -14.04 5.69 30.01
N ALA A 47 -13.51 5.58 28.79
CA ALA A 47 -14.30 5.62 27.57
C ALA A 47 -15.32 4.48 27.53
N LEU A 48 -14.87 3.23 27.72
CA LEU A 48 -15.70 2.04 27.64
C LEU A 48 -16.79 2.03 28.72
N ASN A 49 -16.44 2.35 29.98
CA ASN A 49 -17.38 2.45 31.08
C ASN A 49 -18.43 3.54 30.86
N THR A 50 -18.03 4.70 30.32
CA THR A 50 -18.96 5.81 30.03
C THR A 50 -19.94 5.42 28.93
N ALA A 51 -19.44 4.81 27.84
CA ALA A 51 -20.27 4.35 26.73
C ALA A 51 -21.30 3.31 27.20
N THR A 52 -20.84 2.28 27.93
CA THR A 52 -21.71 1.22 28.45
C THR A 52 -22.79 1.76 29.41
N LYS A 53 -22.42 2.62 30.37
CA LYS A 53 -23.37 3.26 31.27
C LYS A 53 -24.44 4.11 30.57
N ARG A 54 -24.14 4.61 29.37
CA ARG A 54 -25.07 5.40 28.54
C ARG A 54 -25.86 4.57 27.52
N GLY A 55 -25.68 3.23 27.54
CA GLY A 55 -26.51 2.29 26.78
C GLY A 55 -25.85 1.77 25.48
N ALA A 56 -24.54 1.89 25.31
CA ALA A 56 -23.85 1.24 24.21
C ALA A 56 -23.84 -0.28 24.40
N THR A 57 -24.21 -1.03 23.34
CA THR A 57 -24.15 -2.50 23.31
C THR A 57 -22.74 -2.99 22.97
N TYR A 58 -21.97 -2.15 22.28
CA TYR A 58 -20.55 -2.33 22.00
C TYR A 58 -19.87 -0.96 22.01
N ALA A 59 -18.63 -0.93 22.47
CA ALA A 59 -17.77 0.24 22.36
C ALA A 59 -16.33 -0.17 22.14
N ASP A 60 -15.62 0.62 21.35
CA ASP A 60 -14.17 0.57 21.23
C ASP A 60 -13.56 1.97 21.34
N VAL A 61 -12.29 2.00 21.74
CA VAL A 61 -11.49 3.22 21.81
C VAL A 61 -10.12 2.97 21.22
N ARG A 62 -9.66 3.90 20.40
CA ARG A 62 -8.29 3.91 19.86
C ARG A 62 -7.59 5.16 20.38
N ILE A 63 -6.47 4.96 21.10
CA ILE A 63 -5.56 6.02 21.51
C ILE A 63 -4.35 5.91 20.61
N GLY A 64 -4.10 6.91 19.77
CA GLY A 64 -3.06 6.85 18.76
C GLY A 64 -2.09 8.00 18.83
N ARG A 65 -0.80 7.71 18.69
CA ARG A 65 0.28 8.67 18.52
C ARG A 65 1.01 8.34 17.22
N TYR A 66 1.06 9.32 16.31
CA TYR A 66 1.54 9.13 14.93
C TYR A 66 2.68 10.09 14.65
N PHE A 67 3.83 9.55 14.23
CA PHE A 67 4.98 10.31 13.79
C PHE A 67 5.23 10.10 12.32
N GLN A 68 5.57 11.17 11.63
CA GLN A 68 6.06 11.10 10.25
C GLN A 68 7.29 12.00 10.12
N GLN A 69 8.28 11.51 9.41
CA GLN A 69 9.48 12.27 9.07
C GLN A 69 9.75 12.17 7.58
N PHE A 70 9.89 13.33 6.94
CA PHE A 70 10.36 13.46 5.56
C PHE A 70 11.69 14.21 5.53
N VAL A 71 12.68 13.62 4.90
CA VAL A 71 13.92 14.26 4.53
C VAL A 71 14.00 14.27 3.02
N ILE A 72 13.98 15.44 2.39
CA ILE A 72 13.91 15.60 0.94
C ILE A 72 15.10 16.44 0.48
N THR A 73 15.84 15.92 -0.49
CA THR A 73 16.95 16.60 -1.14
C THR A 73 16.71 16.72 -2.64
N ARG A 74 17.30 17.75 -3.23
CA ARG A 74 17.32 17.96 -4.67
C ARG A 74 18.70 18.41 -5.10
N GLU A 75 19.32 17.70 -6.06
CA GLU A 75 20.72 17.85 -6.39
C GLU A 75 21.57 17.90 -5.10
N MET A 76 22.39 18.92 -4.90
CA MET A 76 23.26 19.05 -3.71
C MET A 76 22.66 19.98 -2.62
N ARG A 77 21.32 19.98 -2.48
CA ARG A 77 20.63 20.84 -1.49
C ARG A 77 19.55 20.08 -0.74
N VAL A 78 19.42 20.36 0.54
CA VAL A 78 18.23 19.98 1.31
C VAL A 78 17.08 20.85 0.82
N GLN A 79 16.03 20.20 0.32
CA GLN A 79 14.83 20.88 -0.17
C GLN A 79 13.80 21.05 0.95
N ASN A 80 13.61 20.01 1.74
CA ASN A 80 12.64 20.05 2.84
C ASN A 80 13.00 19.06 3.95
N LEU A 81 12.61 19.42 5.16
CA LEU A 81 12.68 18.57 6.34
C LEU A 81 11.38 18.77 7.13
N VAL A 82 10.59 17.71 7.25
CA VAL A 82 9.30 17.73 7.93
C VAL A 82 9.28 16.67 9.01
N ASN A 83 8.94 17.06 10.23
CA ASN A 83 8.59 16.17 11.33
C ASN A 83 7.17 16.53 11.77
N THR A 84 6.28 15.55 11.80
CA THR A 84 4.92 15.74 12.31
C THR A 84 4.63 14.77 13.43
N GLU A 85 3.84 15.22 14.37
CA GLU A 85 3.27 14.41 15.45
C GLU A 85 1.78 14.70 15.55
N SER A 86 0.97 13.65 15.71
CA SER A 86 -0.46 13.74 16.00
C SER A 86 -0.78 12.76 17.12
N TYR A 87 -1.53 13.21 18.14
CA TYR A 87 -1.85 12.42 19.31
C TYR A 87 -3.26 12.70 19.79
N GLY A 88 -4.04 11.64 20.05
CA GLY A 88 -5.42 11.76 20.49
C GLY A 88 -6.12 10.41 20.65
N ALA A 89 -7.43 10.47 20.87
CA ALA A 89 -8.28 9.30 21.01
C ALA A 89 -9.57 9.41 20.19
N GLY A 90 -10.00 8.30 19.60
CA GLY A 90 -11.31 8.15 18.96
C GLY A 90 -12.12 7.08 19.67
N VAL A 91 -13.36 7.38 20.01
CA VAL A 91 -14.31 6.46 20.64
C VAL A 91 -15.42 6.15 19.65
N ARG A 92 -15.61 4.85 19.34
CA ARG A 92 -16.69 4.36 18.50
C ARG A 92 -17.64 3.51 19.36
N VAL A 93 -18.93 3.66 19.15
CA VAL A 93 -19.97 2.96 19.93
C VAL A 93 -21.05 2.42 19.01
N LEU A 94 -21.67 1.32 19.40
CA LEU A 94 -22.87 0.78 18.77
C LEU A 94 -24.04 0.91 19.74
N VAL A 95 -25.12 1.60 19.32
CA VAL A 95 -26.34 1.77 20.09
C VAL A 95 -27.51 1.55 19.14
N ASP A 96 -28.46 0.69 19.53
CA ASP A 96 -29.66 0.37 18.74
C ASP A 96 -29.32 -0.01 17.28
N GLY A 97 -28.22 -0.75 17.08
CA GLY A 97 -27.73 -1.18 15.77
C GLY A 97 -27.08 -0.07 14.93
N CYS A 98 -26.78 1.09 15.50
CA CYS A 98 -26.20 2.21 14.77
C CYS A 98 -24.87 2.68 15.36
N TRP A 99 -23.93 3.01 14.46
CA TRP A 99 -22.64 3.56 14.86
C TRP A 99 -22.72 5.04 15.27
N GLY A 100 -21.96 5.37 16.32
CA GLY A 100 -21.58 6.73 16.67
C GLY A 100 -20.09 6.82 16.91
N PHE A 101 -19.50 7.95 16.56
CA PHE A 101 -18.06 8.20 16.70
C PHE A 101 -17.81 9.63 17.17
N MET A 102 -16.83 9.77 18.07
CA MET A 102 -16.31 11.07 18.49
C MET A 102 -14.84 10.96 18.84
N ALA A 103 -14.06 11.99 18.52
CA ALA A 103 -12.65 12.02 18.78
C ALA A 103 -12.21 13.26 19.56
N THR A 104 -11.06 13.17 20.25
CA THR A 104 -10.48 14.27 21.02
C THR A 104 -8.94 14.19 21.00
N ASP A 105 -8.29 15.34 20.91
CA ASP A 105 -6.84 15.49 21.09
C ASP A 105 -6.45 15.75 22.56
N GLN A 106 -7.44 15.89 23.45
CA GLN A 106 -7.23 16.09 24.88
C GLN A 106 -7.36 14.75 25.62
N LEU A 107 -6.22 14.20 26.00
CA LEU A 107 -6.14 12.90 26.69
C LEU A 107 -6.25 13.06 28.20
N THR A 108 -7.36 13.64 28.63
CA THR A 108 -7.76 13.77 30.04
C THR A 108 -8.98 12.91 30.34
N PRO A 109 -9.18 12.43 31.58
CA PRO A 109 -10.37 11.68 31.99
C PRO A 109 -11.70 12.33 31.56
N ASP A 110 -11.84 13.62 31.76
CA ASP A 110 -13.05 14.37 31.44
C ASP A 110 -13.30 14.48 29.94
N ALA A 111 -12.27 14.78 29.15
CA ALA A 111 -12.39 14.88 27.68
C ALA A 111 -12.72 13.52 27.05
N ILE A 112 -12.12 12.44 27.53
CA ILE A 112 -12.41 11.07 27.09
C ILE A 112 -13.85 10.66 27.45
N ALA A 113 -14.29 10.92 28.68
CA ALA A 113 -15.68 10.67 29.11
C ALA A 113 -16.69 11.48 28.28
N LYS A 114 -16.37 12.74 27.98
CA LYS A 114 -17.18 13.60 27.11
C LYS A 114 -17.29 13.02 25.71
N ALA A 115 -16.15 12.67 25.07
CA ALA A 115 -16.14 12.07 23.74
C ALA A 115 -16.96 10.78 23.67
N ALA A 116 -16.84 9.89 24.66
CA ALA A 116 -17.65 8.68 24.74
C ALA A 116 -19.16 8.99 24.86
N GLY A 117 -19.51 9.99 25.67
CA GLY A 117 -20.90 10.43 25.82
C GLY A 117 -21.51 11.02 24.55
N GLU A 118 -20.75 11.82 23.83
CA GLU A 118 -21.14 12.42 22.54
C GLU A 118 -21.25 11.34 21.43
N ALA A 119 -20.35 10.37 21.39
CA ALA A 119 -20.45 9.24 20.47
C ALA A 119 -21.77 8.47 20.67
N VAL A 120 -22.18 8.21 21.93
CA VAL A 120 -23.46 7.57 22.24
C VAL A 120 -24.64 8.42 21.78
N ALA A 121 -24.60 9.75 21.99
CA ALA A 121 -25.66 10.65 21.55
C ALA A 121 -25.81 10.64 20.01
N ILE A 122 -24.69 10.62 19.28
CA ILE A 122 -24.64 10.51 17.80
C ILE A 122 -25.28 9.19 17.38
N ALA A 123 -24.90 8.06 17.97
CA ALA A 123 -25.44 6.74 17.63
C ALA A 123 -26.98 6.70 17.81
N LYS A 124 -27.49 7.20 18.95
CA LYS A 124 -28.93 7.29 19.22
C LYS A 124 -29.69 8.19 18.25
N ALA A 125 -29.05 9.27 17.80
CA ALA A 125 -29.66 10.16 16.81
C ALA A 125 -29.76 9.48 15.45
N ASN A 126 -28.67 8.84 15.03
CA ASN A 126 -28.56 8.12 13.74
C ASN A 126 -29.47 6.88 13.68
N ALA A 127 -29.69 6.18 14.79
CA ALA A 127 -30.53 5.00 14.85
C ALA A 127 -31.99 5.27 14.41
N LYS A 128 -32.45 6.51 14.50
CA LYS A 128 -33.77 6.93 14.02
C LYS A 128 -33.88 7.01 12.49
N LEU A 129 -32.75 7.05 11.80
CA LEU A 129 -32.67 7.23 10.35
C LEU A 129 -32.17 5.95 9.64
N GLN A 130 -31.57 5.01 10.35
CA GLN A 130 -30.98 3.82 9.80
C GLN A 130 -32.05 2.74 9.52
N SER A 131 -32.06 2.21 8.31
CA SER A 131 -33.02 1.18 7.89
C SER A 131 -32.57 -0.23 8.27
N GLU A 132 -31.27 -0.50 8.31
CA GLU A 132 -30.70 -1.81 8.60
C GLU A 132 -29.71 -1.72 9.77
N PRO A 133 -29.88 -2.53 10.83
CA PRO A 133 -28.97 -2.51 11.95
C PRO A 133 -27.63 -3.14 11.59
N VAL A 134 -26.55 -2.60 12.17
CA VAL A 134 -25.23 -3.20 12.12
C VAL A 134 -25.21 -4.53 12.86
N ILE A 135 -24.72 -5.57 12.20
CA ILE A 135 -24.53 -6.91 12.79
C ILE A 135 -23.02 -7.17 12.86
N LEU A 136 -22.48 -7.17 14.09
CA LEU A 136 -21.07 -7.47 14.30
C LEU A 136 -20.83 -8.97 14.45
N ALA A 137 -19.89 -9.50 13.67
CA ALA A 137 -19.35 -10.82 13.96
C ALA A 137 -18.77 -10.85 15.38
N PRO A 138 -19.06 -11.89 16.19
CA PRO A 138 -18.56 -11.98 17.53
C PRO A 138 -17.02 -12.02 17.53
N GLN A 139 -16.42 -11.33 18.49
CA GLN A 139 -14.97 -11.34 18.72
C GLN A 139 -14.70 -11.69 20.17
N LYS A 140 -13.96 -12.76 20.39
CA LYS A 140 -13.49 -13.09 21.74
C LYS A 140 -12.40 -12.08 22.14
N GLY A 141 -12.54 -11.46 23.30
CA GLY A 141 -11.52 -10.59 23.86
C GLY A 141 -10.17 -11.30 24.01
N VAL A 142 -9.11 -10.60 23.63
CA VAL A 142 -7.72 -11.15 23.66
C VAL A 142 -6.97 -10.78 24.95
N GLY A 143 -7.61 -10.02 25.85
CA GLY A 143 -6.97 -9.51 27.06
C GLY A 143 -5.92 -8.45 26.75
N GLU A 144 -4.89 -8.35 27.61
CA GLU A 144 -3.80 -7.41 27.44
C GLU A 144 -2.68 -8.03 26.60
N VAL A 145 -2.49 -7.53 25.39
CA VAL A 145 -1.49 -8.00 24.43
C VAL A 145 -0.74 -6.86 23.78
N SER A 146 0.42 -7.15 23.23
CA SER A 146 1.21 -6.20 22.48
C SER A 146 1.77 -6.79 21.20
N TRP A 147 1.99 -5.92 20.22
CA TRP A 147 2.67 -6.26 18.98
C TRP A 147 3.60 -5.13 18.53
N ARG A 148 4.73 -5.46 17.93
CA ARG A 148 5.73 -4.51 17.44
C ARG A 148 6.19 -4.93 16.06
N THR A 149 6.38 -3.97 15.15
CA THR A 149 7.11 -4.25 13.91
C THR A 149 8.52 -4.72 14.26
N PRO A 150 8.96 -5.88 13.76
CA PRO A 150 10.34 -6.33 13.94
C PRO A 150 11.30 -5.37 13.22
N ILE A 151 12.03 -4.56 13.96
CA ILE A 151 13.06 -3.63 13.47
C ILE A 151 14.34 -3.83 14.26
N GLU A 152 15.48 -3.61 13.61
CA GLU A 152 16.80 -3.62 14.27
C GLU A 152 17.27 -2.21 14.60
N LYS A 153 16.97 -1.23 13.72
CA LYS A 153 17.38 0.17 13.88
C LYS A 153 16.20 1.11 13.65
N ASN A 154 15.78 1.79 14.71
CA ASN A 154 14.66 2.72 14.63
C ASN A 154 15.04 3.95 13.78
N ALA A 155 14.31 4.18 12.70
CA ALA A 155 14.57 5.28 11.76
C ALA A 155 14.48 6.67 12.43
N PHE A 156 13.68 6.83 13.48
CA PHE A 156 13.55 8.11 14.19
C PHE A 156 14.71 8.41 15.15
N GLU A 157 15.49 7.39 15.53
CA GLU A 157 16.68 7.55 16.38
C GLU A 157 17.95 7.85 15.57
N VAL A 158 17.91 7.62 14.26
CA VAL A 158 19.01 7.97 13.37
C VAL A 158 19.10 9.49 13.21
N PRO A 159 20.27 10.10 13.42
CA PRO A 159 20.44 11.54 13.27
C PRO A 159 20.01 12.03 11.88
N ILE A 160 19.32 13.16 11.83
CA ILE A 160 18.89 13.78 10.57
C ILE A 160 20.08 14.09 9.66
N ALA A 161 21.20 14.50 10.25
CA ALA A 161 22.44 14.78 9.50
C ALA A 161 22.96 13.55 8.75
N GLU A 162 22.85 12.34 9.33
CA GLU A 162 23.24 11.08 8.69
C GLU A 162 22.33 10.77 7.49
N LYS A 163 21.01 10.95 7.64
CA LYS A 163 20.04 10.79 6.54
C LYS A 163 20.29 11.76 5.39
N ILE A 164 20.56 13.03 5.73
CA ILE A 164 20.91 14.05 4.74
C ILE A 164 22.21 13.67 4.02
N ALA A 165 23.24 13.24 4.74
CA ALA A 165 24.51 12.84 4.16
C ALA A 165 24.32 11.70 3.15
N LEU A 166 23.57 10.65 3.50
CA LEU A 166 23.25 9.56 2.58
C LEU A 166 22.51 10.06 1.33
N LEU A 167 21.47 10.90 1.48
CA LEU A 167 20.71 11.41 0.34
C LEU A 167 21.57 12.33 -0.57
N MET A 168 22.51 13.10 0.00
CA MET A 168 23.46 13.88 -0.79
C MET A 168 24.44 12.98 -1.56
N GLU A 169 24.90 11.89 -0.96
CA GLU A 169 25.74 10.90 -1.63
C GLU A 169 24.99 10.22 -2.80
N VAL A 170 23.72 9.85 -2.58
CA VAL A 170 22.81 9.34 -3.64
C VAL A 170 22.70 10.33 -4.80
N ASN A 171 22.45 11.62 -4.49
CA ASN A 171 22.32 12.65 -5.51
C ASN A 171 23.63 12.87 -6.28
N GLN A 172 24.77 12.90 -5.57
CA GLN A 172 26.10 13.01 -6.19
C GLN A 172 26.37 11.84 -7.15
N ALA A 173 26.06 10.61 -6.71
CA ALA A 173 26.21 9.41 -7.53
C ALA A 173 25.32 9.49 -8.80
N ALA A 174 24.07 9.94 -8.70
CA ALA A 174 23.21 10.14 -9.84
C ALA A 174 23.78 11.12 -10.85
N MET A 175 24.18 12.30 -10.40
CA MET A 175 24.72 13.36 -11.27
C MET A 175 26.02 12.92 -11.94
N LYS A 176 26.93 12.25 -11.21
CA LYS A 176 28.18 11.69 -11.74
C LYS A 176 27.94 10.65 -12.85
N ASN A 177 26.81 9.91 -12.80
CA ASN A 177 26.46 8.84 -13.73
C ASN A 177 25.47 9.28 -14.82
N GLY A 178 25.26 10.59 -15.01
CA GLY A 178 24.57 11.13 -16.19
C GLY A 178 23.13 11.62 -15.93
N ALA A 179 22.69 11.76 -14.67
CA ALA A 179 21.47 12.49 -14.38
C ALA A 179 21.69 14.00 -14.51
N ASP A 180 20.75 14.70 -15.14
CA ASP A 180 20.72 16.17 -15.16
C ASP A 180 20.04 16.75 -13.93
N PHE A 181 19.02 16.03 -13.41
CA PHE A 181 18.34 16.35 -12.15
C PHE A 181 18.11 15.08 -11.33
N VAL A 182 18.10 15.24 -10.02
CA VAL A 182 17.80 14.18 -9.06
C VAL A 182 17.10 14.72 -7.84
N ASN A 183 16.02 14.07 -7.46
CA ASN A 183 15.40 14.24 -6.15
C ASN A 183 15.54 12.93 -5.39
N SER A 184 15.97 12.99 -4.14
CA SER A 184 15.92 11.83 -3.25
C SER A 184 15.21 12.17 -1.96
N GLN A 185 14.57 11.19 -1.36
CA GLN A 185 13.84 11.36 -0.11
C GLN A 185 13.89 10.11 0.75
N MET A 186 13.79 10.33 2.03
CA MET A 186 13.57 9.31 3.03
C MET A 186 12.31 9.64 3.80
N PHE A 187 11.33 8.78 3.71
CA PHE A 187 10.11 8.86 4.48
C PHE A 187 10.09 7.77 5.55
N ALA A 188 9.82 8.13 6.79
CA ALA A 188 9.61 7.20 7.89
C ALA A 188 8.30 7.52 8.61
N ALA A 189 7.58 6.50 9.01
CA ALA A 189 6.38 6.61 9.82
C ALA A 189 6.45 5.66 11.02
N ASN A 190 5.99 6.16 12.18
CA ASN A 190 5.74 5.36 13.37
C ASN A 190 4.31 5.58 13.84
N GLN A 191 3.58 4.50 14.06
CA GLN A 191 2.21 4.52 14.56
C GLN A 191 2.16 3.72 15.87
N GLN A 192 1.98 4.43 16.98
CA GLN A 192 1.75 3.85 18.30
C GLN A 192 0.25 3.80 18.52
N LYS A 193 -0.37 2.62 18.35
CA LYS A 193 -1.81 2.40 18.44
C LYS A 193 -2.15 1.59 19.68
N TYR A 194 -3.04 2.11 20.51
CA TYR A 194 -3.67 1.37 21.60
C TYR A 194 -5.14 1.21 21.30
N PHE A 195 -5.61 -0.02 21.28
CA PHE A 195 -7.01 -0.36 21.06
C PHE A 195 -7.57 -1.03 22.33
N ALA A 196 -8.80 -0.65 22.72
CA ALA A 196 -9.53 -1.40 23.72
C ALA A 196 -11.01 -1.49 23.35
N SER A 197 -11.68 -2.57 23.75
CA SER A 197 -13.11 -2.78 23.47
C SER A 197 -13.86 -3.41 24.63
N THR A 198 -15.18 -3.27 24.62
CA THR A 198 -16.09 -3.95 25.55
C THR A 198 -16.08 -5.47 25.41
N ASP A 199 -15.52 -6.02 24.33
CA ASP A 199 -15.29 -7.45 24.17
C ASP A 199 -14.13 -7.98 25.09
N GLY A 200 -13.40 -7.07 25.77
CA GLY A 200 -12.31 -7.42 26.68
C GLY A 200 -10.93 -7.48 26.02
N SER A 201 -10.72 -6.76 24.95
CA SER A 201 -9.41 -6.59 24.29
C SER A 201 -8.72 -5.31 24.75
N TYR A 202 -7.40 -5.39 24.99
CA TYR A 202 -6.49 -4.29 25.29
C TYR A 202 -5.20 -4.52 24.52
N ILE A 203 -5.01 -3.83 23.40
CA ILE A 203 -3.97 -4.14 22.41
C ILE A 203 -3.06 -2.94 22.22
N ASP A 204 -1.78 -3.09 22.49
CA ASP A 204 -0.76 -2.07 22.31
C ASP A 204 0.17 -2.41 21.15
N GLN A 205 0.11 -1.60 20.07
CA GLN A 205 0.90 -1.85 18.86
C GLN A 205 1.83 -0.66 18.56
N ASP A 206 3.07 -0.99 18.13
CA ASP A 206 4.05 -0.02 17.67
C ASP A 206 4.52 -0.43 16.27
N ILE A 207 4.12 0.38 15.27
CA ILE A 207 4.24 0.05 13.86
C ILE A 207 5.23 1.00 13.21
N HIS A 208 6.29 0.45 12.61
CA HIS A 208 7.31 1.20 11.89
C HIS A 208 7.26 0.91 10.39
N ARG A 209 7.45 1.96 9.59
CA ARG A 209 7.53 1.87 8.13
C ARG A 209 8.59 2.83 7.60
N ILE A 210 9.27 2.45 6.53
CA ILE A 210 10.27 3.28 5.86
C ILE A 210 10.10 3.21 4.34
N TRP A 211 10.38 4.32 3.67
CA TRP A 211 10.43 4.41 2.22
C TRP A 211 11.56 5.32 1.76
N PRO A 212 12.77 4.79 1.54
CA PRO A 212 13.83 5.48 0.83
C PRO A 212 13.53 5.44 -0.67
N THR A 213 13.57 6.58 -1.36
CA THR A 213 13.27 6.65 -2.78
C THR A 213 13.98 7.82 -3.45
N PHE A 214 14.10 7.77 -4.76
CA PHE A 214 14.62 8.85 -5.60
C PHE A 214 13.93 8.88 -6.96
N ASN A 215 14.09 9.99 -7.67
CA ASN A 215 13.76 10.13 -9.07
C ASN A 215 14.88 10.85 -9.79
N VAL A 216 15.44 10.24 -10.82
CA VAL A 216 16.43 10.84 -11.70
C VAL A 216 15.81 11.26 -13.01
N THR A 217 16.33 12.35 -13.59
CA THR A 217 15.92 12.87 -14.89
C THR A 217 17.16 13.06 -15.76
N ALA A 218 17.13 12.52 -16.98
CA ALA A 218 18.12 12.77 -18.03
C ALA A 218 17.48 13.55 -19.17
N ILE A 219 18.16 14.60 -19.65
CA ILE A 219 17.72 15.45 -20.75
C ILE A 219 18.54 15.14 -22.00
N ASP A 220 17.90 14.98 -23.13
CA ASP A 220 18.57 14.99 -24.43
C ASP A 220 18.88 16.44 -24.84
N PRO A 221 20.16 16.85 -24.91
CA PRO A 221 20.52 18.24 -25.18
C PRO A 221 20.12 18.71 -26.59
N LYS A 222 19.87 17.77 -27.52
CA LYS A 222 19.49 18.11 -28.90
C LYS A 222 17.99 18.42 -29.04
N SER A 223 17.16 17.61 -28.39
CA SER A 223 15.70 17.71 -28.52
C SER A 223 15.00 18.39 -27.33
N GLY A 224 15.70 18.59 -26.22
CA GLY A 224 15.12 19.06 -24.95
C GLY A 224 14.16 18.06 -24.29
N LYS A 225 14.00 16.85 -24.86
CA LYS A 225 13.17 15.80 -24.27
C LYS A 225 13.85 15.24 -23.03
N PHE A 226 13.05 14.84 -22.06
CA PHE A 226 13.57 14.20 -20.83
C PHE A 226 13.06 12.78 -20.67
N GLN A 227 13.85 12.00 -19.97
CA GLN A 227 13.53 10.63 -19.54
C GLN A 227 13.78 10.52 -18.04
N THR A 228 12.97 9.74 -17.36
CA THR A 228 13.06 9.57 -15.90
C THR A 228 13.20 8.10 -15.53
N ARG A 229 13.77 7.87 -14.35
CA ARG A 229 13.76 6.57 -13.68
C ARG A 229 13.67 6.81 -12.17
N ARG A 230 12.64 6.24 -11.54
CA ARG A 230 12.48 6.26 -10.08
C ARG A 230 13.16 5.04 -9.46
N SER A 231 13.42 5.09 -8.16
CA SER A 231 13.88 3.91 -7.42
C SER A 231 12.96 2.70 -7.66
N ILE A 232 13.54 1.51 -7.62
CA ILE A 232 12.78 0.24 -7.66
C ILE A 232 12.63 -0.38 -6.27
N SER A 233 13.04 0.33 -5.21
CA SER A 233 12.81 -0.07 -3.83
C SER A 233 11.32 -0.13 -3.51
N ALA A 234 10.92 -1.11 -2.73
CA ALA A 234 9.60 -1.12 -2.13
C ALA A 234 9.58 -0.30 -0.84
N PRO A 235 8.49 0.45 -0.57
CA PRO A 235 8.23 0.88 0.79
C PRO A 235 7.94 -0.36 1.67
N CYS A 236 8.40 -0.37 2.93
CA CYS A 236 8.33 -1.58 3.74
C CYS A 236 8.08 -1.31 5.24
N GLY A 237 7.61 -2.36 5.93
CA GLY A 237 7.45 -2.42 7.38
C GLY A 237 8.76 -2.87 8.05
N ARG A 238 9.79 -2.02 7.98
CA ARG A 238 11.14 -2.23 8.54
C ARG A 238 11.65 -0.96 9.22
N GLY A 239 12.78 -1.07 9.89
CA GLY A 239 13.55 0.06 10.39
C GLY A 239 14.62 0.54 9.40
N TYR A 240 15.55 1.34 9.90
CA TYR A 240 16.62 1.92 9.08
C TYR A 240 17.63 0.88 8.57
N GLU A 241 17.68 -0.31 9.18
CA GLU A 241 18.46 -1.46 8.71
C GLU A 241 18.11 -1.89 7.28
N TYR A 242 16.96 -1.47 6.75
CA TYR A 242 16.60 -1.67 5.34
C TYR A 242 17.64 -1.08 4.38
N LEU A 243 18.37 -0.06 4.82
CA LEU A 243 19.44 0.59 4.05
C LEU A 243 20.83 -0.02 4.27
N ASP A 244 20.95 -1.07 5.11
CA ASP A 244 22.20 -1.81 5.29
C ASP A 244 22.39 -2.77 4.11
N ALA A 245 22.87 -2.23 3.00
CA ALA A 245 22.84 -2.83 1.68
C ALA A 245 23.48 -4.23 1.59
N LYS A 246 22.66 -5.22 1.29
CA LYS A 246 23.09 -6.53 0.81
C LYS A 246 22.34 -6.82 -0.49
N PRO A 247 22.96 -6.59 -1.66
CA PRO A 247 22.30 -6.80 -2.94
C PRO A 247 21.86 -8.26 -3.10
N SER A 248 20.61 -8.47 -3.53
CA SER A 248 19.99 -9.79 -3.67
C SER A 248 20.27 -10.47 -5.02
N GLY A 249 21.15 -9.90 -5.86
CA GLY A 249 21.48 -10.42 -7.18
C GLY A 249 20.92 -9.60 -8.34
N LYS A 250 21.35 -9.91 -9.55
CA LYS A 250 20.93 -9.23 -10.78
C LYS A 250 19.74 -9.90 -11.43
N LEU A 251 18.78 -9.11 -11.88
CA LEU A 251 17.62 -9.54 -12.65
C LEU A 251 17.94 -9.59 -14.13
N ALA A 252 17.91 -10.77 -14.73
CA ALA A 252 18.10 -10.98 -16.17
C ALA A 252 19.26 -10.16 -16.75
N GLY A 253 20.29 -9.88 -15.95
CA GLY A 253 21.45 -9.07 -16.32
C GLY A 253 21.20 -7.57 -16.49
N VAL A 254 19.96 -7.07 -16.27
CA VAL A 254 19.60 -5.69 -16.59
C VAL A 254 19.51 -4.75 -15.38
N THR A 255 19.23 -5.28 -14.18
CA THR A 255 19.20 -4.48 -12.95
C THR A 255 19.41 -5.36 -11.72
N THR A 256 19.67 -4.74 -10.54
CA THR A 256 19.76 -5.43 -9.26
C THR A 256 18.37 -5.50 -8.63
N ARG A 257 18.07 -6.64 -7.98
CA ARG A 257 16.84 -6.79 -7.19
C ARG A 257 17.14 -6.55 -5.71
N TYR A 258 16.21 -5.87 -5.05
CA TYR A 258 16.24 -5.61 -3.62
C TYR A 258 15.00 -6.23 -2.96
N THR A 259 15.19 -7.16 -2.05
CA THR A 259 14.09 -7.86 -1.35
C THR A 259 14.01 -7.52 0.12
N THR A 260 15.10 -7.66 0.86
CA THR A 260 15.17 -7.46 2.31
C THR A 260 15.98 -6.26 2.74
N SER A 261 16.81 -5.72 1.84
CA SER A 261 17.63 -4.53 2.03
C SER A 261 17.69 -3.74 0.72
N TYR A 262 18.12 -2.49 0.78
CA TYR A 262 18.16 -1.60 -0.38
C TYR A 262 19.45 -0.79 -0.43
N ASP A 263 20.18 -0.89 -1.53
CA ASP A 263 21.33 -0.05 -1.85
C ASP A 263 20.90 1.11 -2.74
N MET A 264 20.69 2.29 -2.13
CA MET A 264 20.31 3.49 -2.87
C MET A 264 21.39 3.95 -3.84
N ILE A 265 22.68 3.76 -3.52
CA ILE A 265 23.80 4.23 -4.34
C ILE A 265 23.94 3.36 -5.60
N GLU A 266 23.84 2.04 -5.44
CA GLU A 266 23.87 1.12 -6.59
C GLU A 266 22.67 1.38 -7.51
N ASP A 267 21.45 1.47 -6.93
CA ASP A 267 20.24 1.67 -7.73
C ASP A 267 20.21 3.03 -8.43
N VAL A 268 20.61 4.12 -7.77
CA VAL A 268 20.63 5.45 -8.39
C VAL A 268 21.67 5.56 -9.50
N THR A 269 22.82 4.88 -9.35
CA THR A 269 23.85 4.79 -10.37
C THR A 269 23.30 4.11 -11.63
N ALA A 270 22.67 2.95 -11.48
CA ALA A 270 22.00 2.26 -12.57
C ALA A 270 20.85 3.09 -13.17
N ALA A 271 20.08 3.77 -12.31
CA ALA A 271 18.94 4.59 -12.73
C ALA A 271 19.35 5.77 -13.64
N ALA A 272 20.44 6.46 -13.29
CA ALA A 272 20.96 7.55 -14.10
C ALA A 272 21.38 7.08 -15.51
N GLN A 273 22.10 5.96 -15.59
CA GLN A 273 22.49 5.34 -16.84
C GLN A 273 21.29 4.87 -17.66
N GLN A 274 20.32 4.22 -17.02
CA GLN A 274 19.09 3.73 -17.65
C GLN A 274 18.21 4.88 -18.16
N ALA A 275 18.05 5.97 -17.40
CA ALA A 275 17.33 7.15 -17.85
C ALA A 275 17.98 7.76 -19.09
N ARG A 276 19.29 7.84 -19.14
CA ARG A 276 20.06 8.30 -20.31
C ARG A 276 19.87 7.37 -21.50
N ALA A 277 19.95 6.06 -21.30
CA ALA A 277 19.79 5.05 -22.35
C ALA A 277 18.39 5.05 -22.99
N LYS A 278 17.34 5.44 -22.26
CA LYS A 278 15.97 5.56 -22.78
C LYS A 278 15.84 6.51 -23.98
N HIS A 279 16.71 7.52 -24.10
CA HIS A 279 16.68 8.43 -25.25
C HIS A 279 16.98 7.73 -26.57
N ALA A 280 17.88 6.73 -26.55
CA ALA A 280 18.22 5.92 -27.71
C ALA A 280 17.34 4.66 -27.87
N ALA A 281 16.47 4.38 -26.91
CA ALA A 281 15.63 3.20 -26.95
C ALA A 281 14.64 3.26 -28.14
N LYS A 282 14.41 2.10 -28.75
CA LYS A 282 13.45 1.91 -29.82
C LYS A 282 12.03 2.14 -29.27
N SER A 283 11.20 2.89 -30.00
CA SER A 283 9.77 3.00 -29.71
C SER A 283 9.08 1.67 -30.01
N VAL A 284 8.15 1.24 -29.15
CA VAL A 284 7.46 -0.04 -29.32
C VAL A 284 6.54 -0.01 -30.54
N GLU A 285 6.46 -1.11 -31.28
CA GLU A 285 5.41 -1.33 -32.27
C GLU A 285 4.17 -1.89 -31.57
N PRO A 286 2.98 -1.30 -31.77
CA PRO A 286 1.73 -1.83 -31.20
C PRO A 286 1.46 -3.26 -31.65
N GLY A 287 0.85 -4.06 -30.78
CA GLY A 287 0.51 -5.44 -31.09
C GLY A 287 0.39 -6.33 -29.86
N GLN A 288 0.30 -7.62 -30.09
CA GLN A 288 0.25 -8.62 -29.02
C GLN A 288 1.67 -9.10 -28.69
N TYR A 289 1.98 -9.15 -27.40
CA TYR A 289 3.23 -9.59 -26.84
C TYR A 289 3.01 -10.48 -25.61
N ASP A 290 3.90 -11.41 -25.38
CA ASP A 290 4.01 -12.02 -24.07
C ASP A 290 4.68 -11.03 -23.13
N LEU A 291 4.05 -10.74 -22.00
CA LEU A 291 4.61 -9.86 -20.98
C LEU A 291 5.22 -10.67 -19.86
N VAL A 292 6.48 -10.40 -19.57
CA VAL A 292 7.17 -10.89 -18.36
C VAL A 292 7.22 -9.72 -17.39
N LEU A 293 6.50 -9.82 -16.28
CA LEU A 293 6.32 -8.74 -15.32
C LEU A 293 7.11 -9.00 -14.05
N ASP A 294 8.06 -8.12 -13.77
CA ASP A 294 8.83 -8.11 -12.53
C ASP A 294 7.96 -7.77 -11.31
N PRO A 295 8.22 -8.29 -10.11
CA PRO A 295 7.48 -7.92 -8.89
C PRO A 295 7.40 -6.41 -8.64
N SER A 296 8.45 -5.65 -8.97
CA SER A 296 8.45 -4.18 -8.84
C SER A 296 7.45 -3.47 -9.77
N HIS A 297 6.94 -4.17 -10.78
CA HIS A 297 5.85 -3.72 -11.64
C HIS A 297 4.52 -4.41 -11.28
N LEU A 298 4.55 -5.73 -11.08
CA LEU A 298 3.35 -6.56 -10.93
C LEU A 298 2.54 -6.21 -9.66
N TRP A 299 3.20 -5.65 -8.63
CA TRP A 299 2.49 -5.21 -7.42
C TRP A 299 1.36 -4.22 -7.74
N LEU A 300 1.58 -3.28 -8.67
CA LEU A 300 0.55 -2.31 -9.07
C LEU A 300 -0.62 -2.99 -9.78
N THR A 301 -0.34 -3.95 -10.66
CA THR A 301 -1.37 -4.73 -11.34
C THR A 301 -2.21 -5.54 -10.35
N ILE A 302 -1.57 -6.16 -9.35
CA ILE A 302 -2.26 -6.88 -8.26
C ILE A 302 -3.11 -5.91 -7.44
N HIS A 303 -2.56 -4.77 -7.05
CA HIS A 303 -3.24 -3.72 -6.28
C HIS A 303 -4.56 -3.31 -6.94
N GLU A 304 -4.47 -2.91 -8.21
CA GLU A 304 -5.58 -2.32 -8.93
C GLU A 304 -6.60 -3.36 -9.40
N SER A 305 -6.14 -4.50 -9.92
CA SER A 305 -7.03 -5.47 -10.56
C SER A 305 -7.53 -6.57 -9.63
N VAL A 306 -6.89 -6.81 -8.48
CA VAL A 306 -7.30 -7.83 -7.50
C VAL A 306 -7.55 -7.22 -6.14
N GLY A 307 -6.59 -6.46 -5.61
CA GLY A 307 -6.69 -5.86 -4.29
C GLY A 307 -8.00 -5.11 -4.11
N HIS A 308 -8.20 -4.07 -4.90
CA HIS A 308 -9.43 -3.28 -4.86
C HIS A 308 -10.69 -4.04 -5.31
N ALA A 309 -10.57 -4.97 -6.28
CA ALA A 309 -11.74 -5.70 -6.78
C ALA A 309 -12.32 -6.68 -5.76
N THR A 310 -11.54 -7.10 -4.77
CA THR A 310 -11.97 -8.06 -3.72
C THR A 310 -12.26 -7.41 -2.37
N GLU A 311 -12.31 -6.08 -2.28
CA GLU A 311 -12.81 -5.35 -1.11
C GLU A 311 -14.34 -5.49 -1.03
N LEU A 312 -14.87 -6.10 0.04
CA LEU A 312 -16.30 -6.43 0.12
C LEU A 312 -17.20 -5.19 0.16
N ASP A 313 -16.80 -4.13 0.86
CA ASP A 313 -17.56 -2.88 0.89
C ASP A 313 -17.67 -2.23 -0.50
N ARG A 314 -16.64 -2.35 -1.33
CA ARG A 314 -16.66 -1.92 -2.73
C ARG A 314 -17.62 -2.78 -3.57
N VAL A 315 -17.60 -4.10 -3.36
CA VAL A 315 -18.54 -5.05 -4.00
C VAL A 315 -19.98 -4.74 -3.63
N LEU A 316 -20.21 -4.29 -2.39
CA LEU A 316 -21.53 -3.86 -1.88
C LEU A 316 -21.93 -2.45 -2.35
N GLY A 317 -21.05 -1.73 -3.03
CA GLY A 317 -21.33 -0.39 -3.54
C GLY A 317 -21.12 0.75 -2.53
N TYR A 318 -20.52 0.50 -1.37
CA TYR A 318 -20.29 1.56 -0.35
C TYR A 318 -19.31 2.64 -0.83
N GLU A 319 -18.42 2.29 -1.77
CA GLU A 319 -17.47 3.21 -2.40
C GLU A 319 -17.93 3.74 -3.78
N ALA A 320 -19.12 3.40 -4.25
CA ALA A 320 -19.62 3.72 -5.60
C ALA A 320 -19.58 5.23 -5.91
N ASN A 321 -19.77 6.06 -4.90
CA ASN A 321 -19.79 7.51 -5.04
C ASN A 321 -18.40 8.15 -5.23
N TYR A 322 -17.33 7.46 -4.86
CA TYR A 322 -15.96 8.00 -4.90
C TYR A 322 -14.98 7.08 -5.60
N ALA A 323 -14.73 5.88 -5.07
CA ALA A 323 -13.69 4.98 -5.53
C ALA A 323 -14.22 3.88 -6.48
N GLY A 324 -15.52 3.84 -6.70
CA GLY A 324 -16.17 2.92 -7.62
C GLY A 324 -16.69 1.63 -6.98
N THR A 325 -17.02 0.67 -7.83
CA THR A 325 -17.59 -0.63 -7.48
C THR A 325 -16.59 -1.75 -7.79
N SER A 326 -17.08 -2.99 -7.90
CA SER A 326 -16.29 -4.14 -8.33
C SER A 326 -17.03 -4.97 -9.37
N PHE A 327 -16.28 -5.46 -10.36
CA PHE A 327 -16.78 -6.49 -11.30
C PHE A 327 -16.89 -7.87 -10.64
N ALA A 328 -16.19 -8.11 -9.53
CA ALA A 328 -16.17 -9.37 -8.77
C ALA A 328 -17.39 -9.45 -7.82
N THR A 329 -18.58 -9.45 -8.36
CA THR A 329 -19.85 -9.36 -7.64
C THR A 329 -20.15 -10.58 -6.77
N LEU A 330 -21.05 -10.42 -5.77
CA LEU A 330 -21.49 -11.52 -4.90
C LEU A 330 -22.08 -12.71 -5.68
N ASP A 331 -22.79 -12.47 -6.77
CA ASP A 331 -23.38 -13.56 -7.57
C ASP A 331 -22.31 -14.40 -8.26
N LYS A 332 -21.25 -13.77 -8.75
CA LYS A 332 -20.08 -14.48 -9.30
C LYS A 332 -19.39 -15.33 -8.22
N TRP A 333 -19.18 -14.78 -7.04
CA TRP A 333 -18.62 -15.53 -5.93
C TRP A 333 -19.52 -16.67 -5.46
N LYS A 334 -20.84 -16.46 -5.35
CA LYS A 334 -21.83 -17.49 -4.98
C LYS A 334 -21.84 -18.66 -5.95
N SER A 335 -21.50 -18.45 -7.21
CA SER A 335 -21.43 -19.50 -8.22
C SER A 335 -20.36 -20.56 -7.93
N LYS A 336 -19.36 -20.24 -7.09
CA LYS A 336 -18.20 -21.07 -6.75
C LYS A 336 -17.38 -21.55 -7.96
N SER A 337 -17.61 -20.98 -9.12
CA SER A 337 -16.99 -21.38 -10.39
C SER A 337 -16.49 -20.19 -11.21
N PHE A 338 -16.57 -18.97 -10.66
CA PHE A 338 -16.12 -17.77 -11.37
C PHE A 338 -14.60 -17.78 -11.55
N LYS A 339 -14.17 -17.99 -12.79
CA LYS A 339 -12.77 -18.00 -13.20
C LYS A 339 -12.22 -16.57 -13.22
N TYR A 340 -11.48 -16.22 -12.19
CA TYR A 340 -10.77 -14.95 -12.10
C TYR A 340 -9.49 -14.97 -12.92
N GLY A 341 -8.77 -16.08 -12.89
CA GLY A 341 -7.49 -16.26 -13.56
C GLY A 341 -7.27 -17.70 -14.01
N SER A 342 -6.10 -17.98 -14.58
CA SER A 342 -5.68 -19.33 -14.94
C SER A 342 -5.50 -20.20 -13.68
N PRO A 343 -5.50 -21.55 -13.80
CA PRO A 343 -5.41 -22.45 -12.65
C PRO A 343 -4.13 -22.32 -11.80
N ILE A 344 -3.08 -21.69 -12.32
CA ILE A 344 -1.84 -21.45 -11.56
C ILE A 344 -1.91 -20.19 -10.71
N VAL A 345 -2.93 -19.35 -10.87
CA VAL A 345 -3.10 -18.10 -10.15
C VAL A 345 -3.70 -18.38 -8.77
N ASN A 346 -2.88 -18.17 -7.75
CA ASN A 346 -3.29 -18.21 -6.35
C ASN A 346 -2.94 -16.87 -5.71
N ILE A 347 -3.95 -16.15 -5.20
CA ILE A 347 -3.76 -14.84 -4.58
C ILE A 347 -4.33 -14.88 -3.16
N VAL A 348 -3.48 -14.47 -2.22
CA VAL A 348 -3.81 -14.45 -0.80
C VAL A 348 -3.84 -13.04 -0.26
N ALA A 349 -4.65 -12.83 0.75
CA ALA A 349 -4.54 -11.70 1.67
C ALA A 349 -3.74 -12.15 2.89
N ASP A 350 -2.72 -11.38 3.30
CA ASP A 350 -1.83 -11.76 4.40
C ASP A 350 -1.36 -10.54 5.20
N LYS A 351 -1.97 -10.31 6.36
CA LYS A 351 -1.54 -9.24 7.29
C LYS A 351 -0.43 -9.66 8.25
N LYS A 352 0.11 -10.87 8.10
CA LYS A 352 1.23 -11.38 8.90
C LYS A 352 2.56 -11.37 8.16
N GLN A 353 2.56 -11.05 6.87
CA GLN A 353 3.74 -11.14 6.03
C GLN A 353 4.87 -10.24 6.54
N PRO A 354 6.02 -10.79 6.94
CA PRO A 354 7.12 -10.01 7.51
C PRO A 354 7.66 -8.96 6.53
N GLY A 355 7.96 -7.78 7.04
CA GLY A 355 8.50 -6.67 6.25
C GLY A 355 7.49 -5.98 5.33
N SER A 356 6.24 -6.42 5.29
CA SER A 356 5.20 -5.75 4.51
C SER A 356 4.65 -4.52 5.24
N LEU A 357 4.10 -3.57 4.47
CA LEU A 357 3.52 -2.32 4.99
C LEU A 357 2.27 -2.54 5.83
N GLY A 358 1.44 -3.52 5.45
CA GLY A 358 0.18 -3.82 6.12
C GLY A 358 0.30 -4.82 7.28
N ALA A 359 1.52 -5.28 7.62
CA ALA A 359 1.72 -6.23 8.71
C ALA A 359 1.42 -5.58 10.06
N VAL A 360 0.50 -6.18 10.80
CA VAL A 360 0.12 -5.83 12.17
C VAL A 360 -0.32 -7.08 12.92
N GLY A 361 -0.33 -7.04 14.24
CA GLY A 361 -0.84 -8.16 15.05
C GLY A 361 -2.35 -8.24 15.06
N TYR A 362 -3.00 -7.08 15.10
CA TYR A 362 -4.45 -6.92 15.21
C TYR A 362 -4.91 -5.75 14.34
N ASP A 363 -6.12 -5.85 13.82
CA ASP A 363 -6.76 -4.73 13.13
C ASP A 363 -7.37 -3.71 14.11
N ASP A 364 -7.99 -2.64 13.59
CA ASP A 364 -8.58 -1.58 14.39
C ASP A 364 -10.00 -1.94 14.95
N GLU A 365 -10.38 -3.21 14.91
CA GLU A 365 -11.51 -3.83 15.62
C GLU A 365 -11.07 -4.89 16.63
N GLY A 366 -9.75 -5.00 16.87
CA GLY A 366 -9.16 -5.96 17.78
C GLY A 366 -9.14 -7.40 17.27
N VAL A 367 -9.36 -7.61 15.98
CA VAL A 367 -9.34 -8.92 15.35
C VAL A 367 -7.90 -9.34 15.10
N PRO A 368 -7.46 -10.53 15.56
CA PRO A 368 -6.15 -11.07 15.22
C PRO A 368 -6.01 -11.21 13.69
N THR A 369 -4.90 -10.75 13.15
CA THR A 369 -4.67 -10.80 11.71
C THR A 369 -4.48 -12.22 11.20
N LYS A 370 -4.95 -12.47 9.97
CA LYS A 370 -4.98 -13.78 9.33
C LYS A 370 -4.26 -13.75 7.97
N LYS A 371 -4.08 -14.95 7.40
CA LYS A 371 -3.79 -15.21 6.01
C LYS A 371 -4.90 -16.07 5.44
N TRP A 372 -5.47 -15.71 4.27
CA TRP A 372 -6.54 -16.45 3.61
C TRP A 372 -6.47 -16.30 2.10
N ASP A 373 -7.10 -17.25 1.39
CA ASP A 373 -7.19 -17.22 -0.07
C ASP A 373 -8.28 -16.24 -0.51
N LEU A 374 -7.97 -15.36 -1.46
CA LEU A 374 -8.93 -14.56 -2.22
C LEU A 374 -9.25 -15.24 -3.55
N ILE A 375 -8.20 -15.69 -4.24
CA ILE A 375 -8.28 -16.48 -5.47
C ILE A 375 -7.48 -17.75 -5.25
N LYS A 376 -8.11 -18.89 -5.50
CA LYS A 376 -7.50 -20.20 -5.36
C LYS A 376 -7.68 -20.98 -6.64
N ASP A 377 -6.58 -21.49 -7.20
CA ASP A 377 -6.56 -22.21 -8.47
C ASP A 377 -7.35 -21.48 -9.58
N GLY A 378 -7.20 -20.15 -9.63
CA GLY A 378 -7.87 -19.25 -10.54
C GLY A 378 -9.34 -18.92 -10.21
N ILE A 379 -9.92 -19.46 -9.15
CA ILE A 379 -11.32 -19.23 -8.77
C ILE A 379 -11.41 -18.20 -7.65
N LEU A 380 -12.35 -17.25 -7.75
CA LEU A 380 -12.69 -16.32 -6.67
C LEU A 380 -13.35 -17.10 -5.51
N VAL A 381 -12.70 -17.12 -4.34
CA VAL A 381 -13.16 -17.91 -3.19
C VAL A 381 -13.58 -17.08 -1.99
N ASP A 382 -13.04 -15.87 -1.81
CA ASP A 382 -13.37 -14.99 -0.68
C ASP A 382 -13.11 -13.51 -1.00
N TYR A 383 -13.46 -12.65 -0.03
CA TYR A 383 -13.28 -11.21 -0.03
C TYR A 383 -12.49 -10.74 1.19
N GLN A 384 -12.10 -9.46 1.17
CA GLN A 384 -11.56 -8.73 2.30
C GLN A 384 -12.73 -8.09 3.06
N LYS A 385 -12.83 -8.28 4.38
CA LYS A 385 -14.02 -7.88 5.15
C LYS A 385 -13.73 -7.53 6.60
N THR A 386 -14.60 -6.71 7.16
CA THR A 386 -14.65 -6.30 8.55
C THR A 386 -15.68 -7.11 9.33
N ARG A 387 -15.80 -6.87 10.65
CA ARG A 387 -16.74 -7.60 11.51
C ARG A 387 -18.20 -7.41 11.11
N ASP A 388 -18.57 -6.24 10.64
CA ASP A 388 -19.94 -5.92 10.21
C ASP A 388 -20.29 -6.46 8.81
N GLN A 389 -19.30 -6.98 8.08
CA GLN A 389 -19.47 -7.53 6.74
C GLN A 389 -19.43 -9.07 6.68
N ALA A 390 -18.88 -9.73 7.70
CA ALA A 390 -18.68 -11.18 7.71
C ALA A 390 -19.97 -11.97 7.48
N HIS A 391 -21.08 -11.57 8.08
CA HIS A 391 -22.39 -12.23 7.94
C HIS A 391 -22.93 -12.20 6.48
N ILE A 392 -22.58 -11.18 5.68
CA ILE A 392 -23.03 -11.02 4.29
C ILE A 392 -22.54 -12.17 3.40
N VAL A 393 -21.35 -12.68 3.71
CA VAL A 393 -20.77 -13.85 3.02
C VAL A 393 -20.92 -15.15 3.81
N GLY A 394 -21.82 -15.16 4.81
CA GLY A 394 -22.14 -16.34 5.61
C GLY A 394 -21.01 -16.77 6.56
N GLN A 395 -20.12 -15.87 6.92
CA GLN A 395 -19.04 -16.13 7.86
C GLN A 395 -19.35 -15.56 9.24
N THR A 396 -18.82 -16.20 10.28
CA THR A 396 -19.02 -15.81 11.69
C THR A 396 -17.84 -15.01 12.24
N GLU A 397 -16.76 -14.85 11.47
CA GLU A 397 -15.54 -14.16 11.87
C GLU A 397 -15.07 -13.17 10.79
N SER A 398 -14.46 -12.09 11.22
CA SER A 398 -13.72 -11.16 10.37
C SER A 398 -12.31 -11.70 10.04
N ASP A 399 -11.71 -11.16 8.99
CA ASP A 399 -10.32 -11.46 8.61
C ASP A 399 -9.33 -10.37 9.07
N GLY A 400 -9.81 -9.38 9.82
CA GLY A 400 -8.97 -8.33 10.34
C GLY A 400 -8.62 -7.24 9.31
N CYS A 401 -9.62 -6.78 8.54
CA CYS A 401 -9.42 -5.75 7.50
C CYS A 401 -9.81 -4.33 7.94
N SER A 402 -10.19 -4.12 9.20
CA SER A 402 -10.55 -2.79 9.70
C SER A 402 -9.31 -1.94 9.97
N TYR A 403 -9.32 -0.69 9.51
CA TYR A 403 -8.20 0.24 9.72
C TYR A 403 -8.69 1.69 9.69
N ALA A 404 -8.05 2.53 10.50
CA ALA A 404 -8.11 3.98 10.42
C ALA A 404 -6.71 4.57 10.38
N ASP A 405 -6.53 5.59 9.57
CA ASP A 405 -5.22 6.23 9.37
C ASP A 405 -4.81 7.13 10.54
N ASN A 406 -5.78 7.56 11.37
CA ASN A 406 -5.54 8.44 12.50
C ASN A 406 -6.50 8.10 13.65
N TRP A 407 -6.20 8.59 14.86
CA TRP A 407 -7.07 8.51 16.01
C TRP A 407 -8.44 9.23 15.80
N SER A 408 -8.45 10.28 14.99
CA SER A 408 -9.65 11.08 14.68
C SER A 408 -10.49 10.53 13.53
N SER A 409 -10.06 9.45 12.88
CA SER A 409 -10.77 8.85 11.74
C SER A 409 -11.61 7.64 12.19
N VAL A 410 -12.79 7.47 11.56
CA VAL A 410 -13.60 6.25 11.74
C VAL A 410 -12.92 5.11 10.98
N GLN A 411 -12.76 3.96 11.63
CA GLN A 411 -12.25 2.76 10.98
C GLN A 411 -13.28 2.14 10.03
N PHE A 412 -12.80 1.63 8.92
CA PHE A 412 -13.59 0.88 7.93
C PHE A 412 -12.71 -0.13 7.21
N GLN A 413 -13.28 -0.88 6.26
CA GLN A 413 -12.54 -1.88 5.51
C GLN A 413 -11.39 -1.25 4.72
N ARG A 414 -10.17 -1.78 4.92
CA ARG A 414 -8.98 -1.40 4.15
C ARG A 414 -8.26 -2.66 3.66
N MET A 415 -7.62 -2.52 2.51
CA MET A 415 -6.88 -3.60 1.88
C MET A 415 -5.78 -4.15 2.79
N PRO A 416 -5.72 -5.46 3.03
CA PRO A 416 -4.54 -6.13 3.59
C PRO A 416 -3.43 -6.21 2.53
N ASN A 417 -2.30 -6.85 2.87
CA ASN A 417 -1.35 -7.22 1.83
C ASN A 417 -1.97 -8.30 0.95
N VAL A 418 -2.15 -8.01 -0.33
CA VAL A 418 -2.71 -8.93 -1.33
C VAL A 418 -1.60 -9.37 -2.27
N SER A 419 -1.30 -10.65 -2.34
CA SER A 419 -0.08 -11.15 -2.97
C SER A 419 -0.33 -12.38 -3.84
N LEU A 420 0.28 -12.37 -5.03
CA LEU A 420 0.34 -13.55 -5.90
C LEU A 420 1.33 -14.55 -5.30
N GLN A 421 0.88 -15.78 -5.07
CA GLN A 421 1.75 -16.82 -4.56
C GLN A 421 2.78 -17.25 -5.62
N PRO A 422 4.04 -17.54 -5.22
CA PRO A 422 5.06 -18.01 -6.14
C PRO A 422 4.68 -19.35 -6.77
N GLY A 423 5.26 -19.62 -7.94
CA GLY A 423 5.09 -20.90 -8.64
C GLY A 423 5.63 -22.07 -7.82
N LYS A 424 4.99 -23.23 -7.93
CA LYS A 424 5.39 -24.47 -7.23
C LYS A 424 6.54 -25.20 -7.93
N THR A 425 6.76 -24.94 -9.22
CA THR A 425 7.82 -25.54 -10.02
C THR A 425 9.02 -24.60 -10.04
N PRO A 426 10.25 -25.10 -9.83
CA PRO A 426 11.45 -24.27 -9.93
C PRO A 426 11.52 -23.56 -11.28
N LEU A 427 11.56 -22.23 -11.24
CA LEU A 427 11.63 -21.39 -12.43
C LEU A 427 12.20 -20.01 -12.03
N THR A 428 13.27 -19.62 -12.71
CA THR A 428 13.87 -18.30 -12.58
C THR A 428 13.39 -17.34 -13.69
N PRO A 429 13.54 -16.01 -13.54
CA PRO A 429 13.24 -15.07 -14.61
C PRO A 429 14.00 -15.33 -15.91
N ASP A 430 15.28 -15.70 -15.82
CA ASP A 430 16.10 -16.02 -16.99
C ASP A 430 15.59 -17.25 -17.73
N GLU A 431 15.19 -18.30 -17.01
CA GLU A 431 14.59 -19.49 -17.61
C GLU A 431 13.21 -19.19 -18.20
N MET A 432 12.41 -18.33 -17.56
CA MET A 432 11.13 -17.86 -18.08
C MET A 432 11.32 -17.11 -19.40
N ILE A 433 12.28 -16.18 -19.48
CA ILE A 433 12.58 -15.38 -20.67
C ILE A 433 13.02 -16.27 -21.83
N LYS A 434 13.83 -17.33 -21.60
CA LYS A 434 14.26 -18.30 -22.63
C LYS A 434 13.08 -18.96 -23.37
N ASN A 435 11.92 -19.02 -22.75
CA ASN A 435 10.71 -19.62 -23.31
C ASN A 435 9.75 -18.59 -23.96
N VAL A 436 10.22 -17.36 -24.22
CA VAL A 436 9.42 -16.28 -24.85
C VAL A 436 9.96 -16.01 -26.26
N GLU A 437 9.15 -16.25 -27.28
CA GLU A 437 9.50 -15.98 -28.67
C GLU A 437 9.48 -14.48 -28.99
N LYS A 438 8.35 -13.81 -28.63
CA LYS A 438 8.13 -12.37 -28.82
C LYS A 438 7.50 -11.79 -27.56
N GLY A 439 8.23 -10.98 -26.82
CA GLY A 439 7.74 -10.45 -25.55
C GLY A 439 8.38 -9.14 -25.14
N ILE A 440 7.92 -8.65 -23.99
CA ILE A 440 8.47 -7.48 -23.30
C ILE A 440 8.66 -7.82 -21.83
N TYR A 441 9.88 -7.61 -21.30
CA TYR A 441 10.14 -7.63 -19.87
C TYR A 441 9.94 -6.25 -19.29
N ILE A 442 9.08 -6.12 -18.25
CA ILE A 442 8.69 -4.85 -17.64
C ILE A 442 9.13 -4.81 -16.18
N ILE A 443 9.85 -3.75 -15.80
CA ILE A 443 10.38 -3.52 -14.45
C ILE A 443 9.92 -2.15 -13.96
N GLY A 444 9.55 -2.07 -12.69
CA GLY A 444 9.10 -0.85 -12.02
C GLY A 444 7.67 -0.43 -12.41
N ASP A 445 6.94 0.11 -11.47
CA ASP A 445 5.61 0.68 -11.67
C ASP A 445 5.67 1.99 -12.48
N GLY A 446 4.61 2.27 -13.22
CA GLY A 446 4.52 3.46 -14.08
C GLY A 446 3.15 4.13 -14.02
N SER A 447 2.74 4.69 -15.16
CA SER A 447 1.40 5.25 -15.31
C SER A 447 0.36 4.13 -15.26
N PHE A 448 -0.80 4.44 -14.67
CA PHE A 448 -1.91 3.50 -14.63
C PHE A 448 -3.24 4.22 -14.85
N SER A 449 -4.19 3.49 -15.38
CA SER A 449 -5.59 3.87 -15.49
C SER A 449 -6.42 2.60 -15.41
N ILE A 450 -7.47 2.63 -14.61
CA ILE A 450 -8.40 1.52 -14.47
C ILE A 450 -9.80 2.10 -14.28
N ASP A 451 -10.83 1.40 -14.77
CA ASP A 451 -12.21 1.85 -14.60
C ASP A 451 -12.69 1.67 -13.15
N GLN A 452 -13.82 2.29 -12.83
CA GLN A 452 -14.40 2.25 -11.48
C GLN A 452 -14.84 0.85 -11.03
N GLN A 453 -15.07 -0.08 -11.96
CA GLN A 453 -15.40 -1.47 -11.65
C GLN A 453 -14.16 -2.33 -11.45
N ARG A 454 -12.95 -1.79 -11.68
CA ARG A 454 -11.68 -2.52 -11.64
C ARG A 454 -11.58 -3.61 -12.71
N TYR A 455 -12.23 -3.38 -13.83
CA TYR A 455 -12.33 -4.35 -14.92
C TYR A 455 -11.40 -4.02 -16.09
N ASN A 456 -11.54 -2.84 -16.72
CA ASN A 456 -10.69 -2.44 -17.85
C ASN A 456 -9.56 -1.56 -17.40
N PHE A 457 -8.34 -1.86 -17.84
CA PHE A 457 -7.16 -1.12 -17.40
C PHE A 457 -6.12 -0.88 -18.50
N GLN A 458 -5.25 0.10 -18.25
CA GLN A 458 -4.03 0.38 -18.97
C GLN A 458 -2.90 0.62 -17.97
N PHE A 459 -1.79 -0.10 -18.10
CA PHE A 459 -0.62 0.07 -17.25
C PHE A 459 0.64 0.31 -18.08
N GLY A 460 1.55 1.15 -17.54
CA GLY A 460 2.90 1.35 -18.01
C GLY A 460 3.90 1.02 -16.91
N GLY A 461 5.16 0.87 -17.26
CA GLY A 461 6.27 0.59 -16.35
C GLY A 461 7.35 1.65 -16.40
N GLN A 462 8.49 1.37 -15.76
CA GLN A 462 9.66 2.25 -15.83
C GLN A 462 10.68 1.81 -16.87
N LEU A 463 10.98 0.52 -16.92
CA LEU A 463 11.94 -0.07 -17.83
C LEU A 463 11.25 -1.16 -18.64
N PHE A 464 11.52 -1.15 -19.93
CA PHE A 464 10.97 -2.10 -20.88
C PHE A 464 12.09 -2.68 -21.72
N TYR A 465 12.15 -4.00 -21.82
CA TYR A 465 13.14 -4.70 -22.61
C TYR A 465 12.46 -5.63 -23.61
N GLU A 466 12.84 -5.49 -24.89
CA GLU A 466 12.34 -6.39 -25.95
C GLU A 466 12.92 -7.78 -25.78
N ILE A 467 12.05 -8.80 -25.80
CA ILE A 467 12.44 -10.21 -25.82
C ILE A 467 12.18 -10.76 -27.21
N LYS A 468 13.19 -11.38 -27.81
CA LYS A 468 13.11 -12.12 -29.09
C LYS A 468 13.82 -13.45 -28.97
N ASN A 469 13.12 -14.53 -29.35
CA ASN A 469 13.68 -15.89 -29.40
C ASN A 469 14.43 -16.25 -28.10
N GLY A 470 13.82 -15.96 -26.95
CA GLY A 470 14.37 -16.31 -25.65
C GLY A 470 15.49 -15.41 -25.13
N ALA A 471 15.74 -14.26 -25.75
CA ALA A 471 16.79 -13.34 -25.33
C ALA A 471 16.31 -11.89 -25.24
N ILE A 472 16.83 -11.14 -24.27
CA ILE A 472 16.67 -9.67 -24.20
C ILE A 472 17.58 -9.07 -25.28
N VAL A 473 16.95 -8.31 -26.22
CA VAL A 473 17.67 -7.73 -27.37
C VAL A 473 17.90 -6.23 -27.26
N GLY A 474 17.24 -5.55 -26.33
CA GLY A 474 17.47 -4.13 -26.04
C GLY A 474 16.31 -3.43 -25.37
N PRO A 475 16.51 -2.16 -24.95
CA PRO A 475 15.48 -1.38 -24.30
C PRO A 475 14.41 -0.89 -25.30
N LEU A 476 13.19 -0.79 -24.80
CA LEU A 476 12.04 -0.15 -25.47
C LEU A 476 11.58 1.09 -24.70
N ARG A 477 10.88 1.97 -25.40
CA ARG A 477 10.16 3.13 -24.82
C ARG A 477 8.75 3.24 -25.39
N ASP A 478 7.98 4.14 -24.80
CA ASP A 478 6.60 4.44 -25.21
C ASP A 478 5.64 3.24 -25.06
N VAL A 479 5.89 2.38 -24.08
CA VAL A 479 5.13 1.14 -23.86
C VAL A 479 4.04 1.36 -22.81
N ALA A 480 2.83 0.95 -23.15
CA ALA A 480 1.78 0.62 -22.18
C ALA A 480 1.02 -0.62 -22.68
N TYR A 481 0.38 -1.34 -21.77
CA TYR A 481 -0.47 -2.47 -22.13
C TYR A 481 -1.88 -2.30 -21.61
N GLN A 482 -2.83 -2.87 -22.33
CA GLN A 482 -4.26 -2.80 -22.05
C GLN A 482 -4.85 -4.21 -22.00
N SER A 483 -5.78 -4.40 -21.07
CA SER A 483 -6.59 -5.62 -20.98
C SER A 483 -7.83 -5.36 -20.11
N ASN A 484 -8.69 -6.37 -19.99
CA ASN A 484 -9.56 -6.48 -18.84
C ASN A 484 -8.99 -7.46 -17.81
N THR A 485 -9.39 -7.29 -16.56
CA THR A 485 -8.85 -8.03 -15.43
C THR A 485 -8.97 -9.55 -15.62
N GLN A 486 -10.11 -10.02 -16.07
CA GLN A 486 -10.36 -11.46 -16.21
C GLN A 486 -9.54 -12.09 -17.34
N GLU A 487 -9.49 -11.47 -18.52
CA GLU A 487 -8.66 -11.94 -19.63
C GLU A 487 -7.17 -11.93 -19.26
N PHE A 488 -6.73 -10.84 -18.62
CA PHE A 488 -5.34 -10.70 -18.20
C PHE A 488 -4.91 -11.84 -17.25
N TRP A 489 -5.64 -12.05 -16.15
CA TRP A 489 -5.27 -13.11 -15.19
C TRP A 489 -5.44 -14.51 -15.75
N ASN A 490 -6.38 -14.74 -16.70
CA ASN A 490 -6.49 -16.00 -17.41
C ASN A 490 -5.34 -16.23 -18.41
N SER A 491 -4.67 -15.19 -18.89
CA SER A 491 -3.49 -15.29 -19.74
C SER A 491 -2.19 -15.61 -18.98
N CYS A 492 -2.23 -15.64 -17.64
CA CYS A 492 -1.07 -15.99 -16.81
C CYS A 492 -0.66 -17.44 -17.07
N SER A 493 0.54 -17.64 -17.63
CA SER A 493 1.02 -18.92 -18.13
C SER A 493 2.21 -19.49 -17.37
N ALA A 494 2.93 -18.66 -16.61
CA ALA A 494 4.05 -19.09 -15.77
C ALA A 494 4.27 -18.08 -14.63
N ILE A 495 4.72 -18.58 -13.48
CA ILE A 495 5.08 -17.79 -12.29
C ILE A 495 6.40 -18.36 -11.79
N CYS A 496 7.40 -17.52 -11.55
CA CYS A 496 8.67 -17.91 -10.95
C CYS A 496 8.47 -18.40 -9.51
N ASP A 497 9.44 -19.14 -8.99
CA ASP A 497 9.37 -19.73 -7.65
C ASP A 497 9.70 -18.70 -6.54
N GLU A 498 9.71 -19.19 -5.29
CA GLU A 498 9.88 -18.37 -4.07
C GLU A 498 11.22 -17.62 -4.02
N ARG A 499 12.28 -18.10 -4.71
CA ARG A 499 13.58 -17.42 -4.75
C ARG A 499 13.52 -16.07 -5.44
N ASP A 500 12.52 -15.89 -6.30
CA ASP A 500 12.26 -14.67 -7.06
C ASP A 500 11.22 -13.76 -6.39
N TYR A 501 10.63 -14.17 -5.27
CA TYR A 501 9.57 -13.44 -4.61
C TYR A 501 10.06 -12.13 -3.98
N ALA A 502 9.38 -11.04 -4.27
CA ALA A 502 9.65 -9.73 -3.69
C ALA A 502 8.36 -8.95 -3.39
N LEU A 503 8.45 -8.03 -2.43
CA LEU A 503 7.37 -7.09 -2.11
C LEU A 503 7.48 -5.85 -3.00
N GLY A 504 6.34 -5.37 -3.48
CA GLY A 504 6.09 -4.01 -3.89
C GLY A 504 5.01 -3.40 -3.01
N GLY A 505 4.56 -2.18 -3.28
CA GLY A 505 3.44 -1.62 -2.53
C GLY A 505 3.27 -0.12 -2.64
N ALA A 506 2.18 0.36 -2.06
CA ALA A 506 1.83 1.76 -1.92
C ALA A 506 1.90 2.18 -0.44
N PHE A 507 2.64 3.25 -0.16
CA PHE A 507 2.67 3.82 1.18
C PHE A 507 1.36 4.56 1.50
N ASN A 508 0.74 5.14 0.48
CA ASN A 508 -0.42 6.00 0.57
C ASN A 508 -1.53 5.52 -0.39
N ASP A 509 -2.23 4.45 -0.02
CA ASP A 509 -3.45 4.02 -0.71
C ASP A 509 -4.65 4.77 -0.12
N GLY A 510 -5.38 5.52 -0.96
CA GLY A 510 -6.48 6.40 -0.55
C GLY A 510 -7.84 5.74 -0.70
N LYS A 511 -8.73 5.90 0.29
CA LYS A 511 -10.12 5.43 0.25
C LYS A 511 -11.01 6.25 1.19
N GLY A 512 -12.32 6.24 0.95
CA GLY A 512 -13.33 6.81 1.84
C GLY A 512 -13.65 8.29 1.62
N GLN A 513 -14.75 8.72 2.24
CA GLN A 513 -15.22 10.10 2.31
C GLN A 513 -15.68 10.41 3.74
N PRO A 514 -14.88 11.17 4.54
CA PRO A 514 -13.59 11.81 4.17
C PRO A 514 -12.49 10.80 3.86
N GLY A 515 -11.52 11.23 3.03
CA GLY A 515 -10.42 10.38 2.57
C GLY A 515 -9.50 9.96 3.71
N GLN A 516 -9.13 8.68 3.73
CA GLN A 516 -8.13 8.10 4.63
C GLN A 516 -7.07 7.37 3.83
N ILE A 517 -5.87 7.26 4.38
CA ILE A 517 -4.70 6.64 3.75
C ILE A 517 -4.31 5.38 4.50
N SER A 518 -4.02 4.32 3.75
CA SER A 518 -3.48 3.08 4.28
C SER A 518 -2.22 2.67 3.53
N SER A 519 -1.29 2.06 4.24
CA SER A 519 -0.08 1.51 3.64
C SER A 519 -0.28 0.02 3.37
N VAL A 520 0.02 -0.42 2.15
CA VAL A 520 -0.24 -1.80 1.71
C VAL A 520 0.90 -2.33 0.85
N SER A 521 1.27 -3.59 1.06
CA SER A 521 2.23 -4.32 0.22
C SER A 521 1.54 -5.38 -0.64
N HIS A 522 2.16 -5.65 -1.79
CA HIS A 522 1.79 -6.72 -2.69
C HIS A 522 3.03 -7.50 -3.08
N GLY A 523 3.06 -8.77 -2.71
CA GLY A 523 4.16 -9.64 -3.06
C GLY A 523 3.86 -10.46 -4.31
N SER A 524 4.89 -10.75 -5.08
CA SER A 524 4.83 -11.68 -6.20
C SER A 524 6.22 -12.19 -6.55
N ALA A 525 6.28 -13.27 -7.31
CA ALA A 525 7.41 -13.58 -8.15
C ALA A 525 7.14 -13.07 -9.58
N THR A 526 8.17 -12.99 -10.43
CA THR A 526 8.03 -12.65 -11.85
C THR A 526 7.01 -13.59 -12.51
N ALA A 527 6.09 -13.02 -13.28
CA ALA A 527 5.05 -13.80 -13.95
C ALA A 527 4.93 -13.45 -15.43
N ARG A 528 4.54 -14.46 -16.25
CA ARG A 528 4.33 -14.31 -17.68
C ARG A 528 2.85 -14.33 -18.02
N PHE A 529 2.44 -13.36 -18.83
CA PHE A 529 1.08 -13.19 -19.36
C PHE A 529 1.15 -13.21 -20.89
N ASN A 530 0.41 -14.14 -21.51
CA ASN A 530 0.52 -14.38 -22.96
C ASN A 530 -0.37 -13.44 -23.76
N LYS A 531 0.12 -12.97 -24.90
CA LYS A 531 -0.63 -12.25 -25.95
C LYS A 531 -1.39 -11.03 -25.43
N VAL A 532 -0.77 -10.26 -24.55
CA VAL A 532 -1.38 -9.02 -24.02
C VAL A 532 -1.26 -7.91 -25.06
N ASN A 533 -2.30 -7.09 -25.19
CA ASN A 533 -2.31 -5.95 -26.12
C ASN A 533 -1.40 -4.83 -25.63
N VAL A 534 -0.38 -4.49 -26.42
CA VAL A 534 0.58 -3.41 -26.18
C VAL A 534 0.29 -2.26 -27.13
N ILE A 535 0.28 -1.06 -26.61
CA ILE A 535 0.10 0.20 -27.34
C ILE A 535 1.34 1.06 -27.28
N ASN A 536 1.47 1.95 -28.25
CA ASN A 536 2.53 2.97 -28.29
C ASN A 536 1.98 4.31 -27.76
N THR A 537 2.47 4.75 -26.60
CA THR A 537 1.98 5.96 -25.94
C THR A 537 2.42 7.27 -26.59
N ALA A 538 3.41 7.23 -27.49
CA ALA A 538 3.87 8.40 -28.26
C ALA A 538 3.11 8.59 -29.60
N ARG A 539 2.37 7.60 -30.07
CA ARG A 539 1.55 7.73 -31.27
C ARG A 539 0.40 8.72 -31.03
N LYS A 540 0.37 9.78 -31.81
CA LYS A 540 -0.81 10.64 -31.92
C LYS A 540 -1.85 9.88 -32.75
N ILE A 541 -3.04 9.72 -32.21
CA ILE A 541 -4.21 9.19 -32.93
C ILE A 541 -4.70 10.25 -33.91
#